data_4d687a0731a33de23ebb25c309d1f0dc
#
_entry.id   4d687a0731a33de23ebb25c309d1f0dc
#
_cell.length_a   1.000
_cell.length_b   1.000
_cell.length_c   1.000
_cell.angle_alpha   90.00
_cell.angle_beta   90.00
_cell.angle_gamma   90.00
#
_symmetry.space_group_name_H-M   'P 1'
#
loop_
_entity.id
_entity.type
_entity.pdbx_description
1 polymer ?
#
loop_
_entity_poly.entity_id
_entity_poly.type
_entity_poly.pdbx_seq_one_letter_code
_entity_poly.pdbx_strand_id
1 'polypeptide(L)'
;MATTAQETAAWPTISIVTPSFNQGAFLEETIRSILLQGYPQLEYIIIDGGSTDGSIGIIKKYEPWLTYWVSERDEGQAHAINKGLARCTGAIFNWINSDDYLLPDALGRIARSFGDADGVAGTVINFDDHGYWEPLVSKELEAGKLIRGNQSSVYHQPGLWLRRDKVIACGGIDESFQYAFDWDLTLRYLSLFPRLNYLPDVLAHFRLHSRSKTVSAHQHMIDDFYRVIVKLRTAGPTAPTRRASDWRLRTLDWWKLLPQFTEDTRRPRLTRAARIALAACRDPQVRMTRFTLGAIRCLLFPNGRRHHQREANA
;
A
#
# COMPACT_ATOMS: atom_id res chain seq x y z
N MET A 1 25.49 -14.98 -42.17
CA MET A 1 25.39 -14.57 -40.75
C MET A 1 24.53 -13.32 -40.69
N ALA A 2 23.28 -13.46 -40.39
CA ALA A 2 22.34 -12.33 -40.26
C ALA A 2 22.36 -11.92 -38.80
N THR A 3 22.99 -10.80 -38.50
CA THR A 3 22.94 -10.14 -37.19
C THR A 3 21.56 -9.54 -37.10
N THR A 4 20.68 -10.16 -36.33
CA THR A 4 19.40 -9.59 -35.96
C THR A 4 19.68 -8.32 -35.18
N ALA A 5 19.40 -7.17 -35.79
CA ALA A 5 19.29 -5.91 -35.10
C ALA A 5 18.12 -6.03 -34.12
N GLN A 6 18.40 -6.37 -32.87
CA GLN A 6 17.50 -6.04 -31.79
C GLN A 6 17.39 -4.52 -31.78
N GLU A 7 16.23 -4.01 -32.23
CA GLU A 7 15.86 -2.63 -31.96
C GLU A 7 16.03 -2.40 -30.46
N THR A 8 16.99 -1.57 -30.11
CA THR A 8 17.20 -1.09 -28.75
C THR A 8 16.01 -0.18 -28.43
N ALA A 9 14.91 -0.78 -28.01
CA ALA A 9 13.81 0.00 -27.44
C ALA A 9 14.41 0.91 -26.38
N ALA A 10 14.25 2.21 -26.56
CA ALA A 10 14.79 3.20 -25.60
C ALA A 10 14.20 2.92 -24.22
N TRP A 11 15.05 2.89 -23.20
CA TRP A 11 14.61 2.70 -21.84
C TRP A 11 13.57 3.77 -21.44
N PRO A 12 12.40 3.39 -20.88
CA PRO A 12 11.44 4.39 -20.45
C PRO A 12 12.02 5.21 -19.28
N THR A 13 11.75 6.49 -19.24
CA THR A 13 12.13 7.31 -18.09
C THR A 13 11.35 6.88 -16.86
N ILE A 14 12.06 6.61 -15.78
CA ILE A 14 11.49 6.28 -14.45
C ILE A 14 11.73 7.47 -13.53
N SER A 15 10.64 8.02 -13.00
CA SER A 15 10.69 9.07 -11.98
C SER A 15 10.46 8.45 -10.60
N ILE A 16 11.37 8.72 -9.69
CA ILE A 16 11.29 8.30 -8.28
C ILE A 16 11.28 9.55 -7.41
N VAL A 17 10.32 9.60 -6.48
CA VAL A 17 10.26 10.63 -5.43
C VAL A 17 10.63 9.98 -4.10
N THR A 18 11.54 10.61 -3.36
CA THR A 18 11.77 10.26 -1.95
C THR A 18 11.29 11.40 -1.06
N PRO A 19 10.16 11.24 -0.34
CA PRO A 19 9.78 12.16 0.71
C PRO A 19 10.68 11.93 1.93
N SER A 20 11.23 12.99 2.52
CA SER A 20 12.15 12.92 3.66
C SER A 20 11.73 13.90 4.75
N PHE A 21 11.75 13.47 6.01
CA PHE A 21 11.65 14.34 7.17
C PHE A 21 12.29 13.69 8.39
N ASN A 22 13.44 14.24 8.82
CA ASN A 22 14.23 13.75 9.97
C ASN A 22 14.57 12.25 9.85
N GLN A 23 15.09 11.83 8.70
CA GLN A 23 15.45 10.44 8.38
C GLN A 23 16.94 10.25 8.10
N GLY A 24 17.80 11.11 8.64
CA GLY A 24 19.24 11.07 8.40
C GLY A 24 19.91 9.73 8.71
N ALA A 25 19.31 8.91 9.58
CA ALA A 25 19.82 7.58 9.90
C ALA A 25 19.69 6.58 8.75
N PHE A 26 18.73 6.76 7.83
CA PHE A 26 18.37 5.79 6.78
C PHE A 26 18.53 6.36 5.37
N LEU A 27 18.35 7.67 5.22
CA LEU A 27 18.24 8.35 3.94
C LEU A 27 19.41 8.08 2.98
N GLU A 28 20.63 7.96 3.49
CA GLU A 28 21.81 7.69 2.65
C GLU A 28 21.74 6.32 1.98
N GLU A 29 21.25 5.30 2.70
CA GLU A 29 21.05 3.96 2.16
C GLU A 29 19.99 3.97 1.05
N THR A 30 18.87 4.64 1.28
CA THR A 30 17.82 4.84 0.28
C THR A 30 18.36 5.49 -0.99
N ILE A 31 19.06 6.64 -0.87
CA ILE A 31 19.63 7.37 -2.00
C ILE A 31 20.58 6.47 -2.80
N ARG A 32 21.49 5.80 -2.11
CA ARG A 32 22.46 4.91 -2.75
C ARG A 32 21.79 3.74 -3.46
N SER A 33 20.78 3.13 -2.87
CA SER A 33 20.07 2.02 -3.47
C SER A 33 19.40 2.39 -4.80
N ILE A 34 18.98 3.64 -4.95
CA ILE A 34 18.36 4.16 -6.18
C ILE A 34 19.42 4.55 -7.21
N LEU A 35 20.44 5.31 -6.81
CA LEU A 35 21.47 5.78 -7.74
C LEU A 35 22.35 4.65 -8.26
N LEU A 36 22.64 3.64 -7.43
CA LEU A 36 23.47 2.50 -7.79
C LEU A 36 22.78 1.47 -8.69
N GLN A 37 21.50 1.70 -9.08
CA GLN A 37 20.82 0.90 -10.10
C GLN A 37 21.50 1.03 -11.47
N GLY A 38 22.23 2.11 -11.74
CA GLY A 38 22.83 2.38 -13.05
C GLY A 38 21.80 2.50 -14.17
N TYR A 39 20.54 2.84 -13.84
CA TYR A 39 19.46 2.95 -14.79
C TYR A 39 19.61 4.22 -15.64
N PRO A 40 19.68 4.13 -16.98
CA PRO A 40 20.13 5.23 -17.83
C PRO A 40 19.13 6.39 -17.94
N GLN A 41 17.84 6.16 -17.68
CA GLN A 41 16.77 7.16 -17.79
C GLN A 41 16.08 7.36 -16.43
N LEU A 42 16.89 7.59 -15.38
CA LEU A 42 16.40 7.84 -14.03
C LEU A 42 16.19 9.35 -13.79
N GLU A 43 14.99 9.72 -13.36
CA GLU A 43 14.70 10.99 -12.69
C GLU A 43 14.55 10.72 -11.19
N TYR A 44 15.49 11.22 -10.40
CA TYR A 44 15.44 11.07 -8.95
C TYR A 44 15.23 12.42 -8.27
N ILE A 45 14.15 12.52 -7.51
CA ILE A 45 13.66 13.73 -6.86
C ILE A 45 13.56 13.50 -5.36
N ILE A 46 14.11 14.42 -4.55
CA ILE A 46 13.99 14.37 -3.09
C ILE A 46 13.22 15.59 -2.60
N ILE A 47 12.16 15.38 -1.85
CA ILE A 47 11.36 16.43 -1.20
C ILE A 47 11.53 16.27 0.31
N ASP A 48 12.30 17.17 0.89
CA ASP A 48 12.56 17.20 2.33
C ASP A 48 11.65 18.23 3.02
N GLY A 49 10.98 17.80 4.07
CA GLY A 49 9.99 18.58 4.81
C GLY A 49 10.57 19.60 5.80
N GLY A 50 11.82 20.03 5.59
CA GLY A 50 12.53 20.94 6.50
C GLY A 50 13.18 20.19 7.67
N SER A 51 13.94 19.15 7.36
CA SER A 51 14.65 18.33 8.36
C SER A 51 15.69 19.14 9.14
N THR A 52 15.89 18.73 10.41
CA THR A 52 16.85 19.35 11.34
C THR A 52 17.92 18.38 11.88
N ASP A 53 17.97 17.12 11.38
CA ASP A 53 18.81 16.02 11.87
C ASP A 53 20.00 15.76 10.96
N GLY A 54 20.43 16.35 10.08
CA GLY A 54 21.54 16.01 9.18
C GLY A 54 21.11 15.46 7.82
N SER A 55 19.82 15.19 7.62
CA SER A 55 19.27 14.74 6.32
C SER A 55 19.67 15.68 5.18
N ILE A 56 19.63 17.02 5.39
CA ILE A 56 19.99 18.02 4.38
C ILE A 56 21.46 17.87 3.97
N GLY A 57 22.36 17.59 4.91
CA GLY A 57 23.78 17.35 4.61
C GLY A 57 23.98 16.13 3.73
N ILE A 58 23.21 15.07 3.98
CA ILE A 58 23.21 13.87 3.14
C ILE A 58 22.70 14.20 1.73
N ILE A 59 21.57 14.88 1.60
CA ILE A 59 21.01 15.25 0.29
C ILE A 59 22.01 16.06 -0.53
N LYS A 60 22.64 17.07 0.07
CA LYS A 60 23.66 17.90 -0.59
C LYS A 60 24.86 17.09 -1.09
N LYS A 61 25.28 16.05 -0.37
CA LYS A 61 26.35 15.15 -0.79
C LYS A 61 26.03 14.46 -2.12
N TYR A 62 24.76 14.15 -2.38
CA TYR A 62 24.30 13.47 -3.58
C TYR A 62 23.66 14.39 -4.63
N GLU A 63 23.61 15.70 -4.38
CA GLU A 63 23.00 16.71 -5.27
C GLU A 63 23.40 16.58 -6.74
N PRO A 64 24.70 16.32 -7.11
CA PRO A 64 25.09 16.22 -8.52
C PRO A 64 24.39 15.09 -9.31
N TRP A 65 23.79 14.11 -8.64
CA TRP A 65 23.10 12.97 -9.24
C TRP A 65 21.59 13.04 -9.10
N LEU A 66 21.05 14.08 -8.44
CA LEU A 66 19.63 14.31 -8.29
C LEU A 66 19.08 15.16 -9.43
N THR A 67 17.92 14.78 -9.97
CA THR A 67 17.22 15.63 -10.96
C THR A 67 16.70 16.91 -10.31
N TYR A 68 16.24 16.80 -9.07
CA TYR A 68 15.77 17.92 -8.28
C TYR A 68 15.75 17.57 -6.79
N TRP A 69 15.95 18.56 -5.95
CA TRP A 69 15.66 18.45 -4.54
C TRP A 69 15.28 19.81 -3.93
N VAL A 70 14.56 19.78 -2.85
CA VAL A 70 14.20 20.95 -2.05
C VAL A 70 14.08 20.54 -0.59
N SER A 71 14.46 21.43 0.32
CA SER A 71 14.16 21.30 1.75
C SER A 71 13.39 22.52 2.20
N GLU A 72 12.12 22.31 2.49
CA GLU A 72 11.19 23.32 2.96
C GLU A 72 10.03 22.67 3.71
N ARG A 73 9.41 23.38 4.63
CA ARG A 73 8.27 22.84 5.39
C ARG A 73 7.16 22.36 4.45
N ASP A 74 6.63 21.21 4.74
CA ASP A 74 5.49 20.63 4.05
C ASP A 74 4.33 20.27 5.02
N GLU A 75 3.22 19.78 4.45
CA GLU A 75 2.04 19.34 5.20
C GLU A 75 2.03 17.82 5.44
N GLY A 76 3.18 17.18 5.28
CA GLY A 76 3.36 15.75 5.49
C GLY A 76 3.72 14.99 4.22
N GLN A 77 3.90 13.68 4.36
CA GLN A 77 4.43 12.80 3.33
C GLN A 77 3.63 12.84 2.01
N ALA A 78 2.29 12.85 2.08
CA ALA A 78 1.43 12.92 0.90
C ALA A 78 1.67 14.21 0.10
N HIS A 79 1.79 15.36 0.78
CA HIS A 79 2.11 16.64 0.17
C HIS A 79 3.53 16.61 -0.46
N ALA A 80 4.53 16.08 0.24
CA ALA A 80 5.88 15.92 -0.31
C ALA A 80 5.88 15.08 -1.59
N ILE A 81 5.15 13.96 -1.63
CA ILE A 81 5.06 13.11 -2.82
C ILE A 81 4.39 13.86 -3.97
N ASN A 82 3.30 14.60 -3.74
CA ASN A 82 2.64 15.40 -4.78
C ASN A 82 3.54 16.51 -5.33
N LYS A 83 4.31 17.19 -4.47
CA LYS A 83 5.32 18.18 -4.90
C LYS A 83 6.35 17.54 -5.85
N GLY A 84 6.81 16.34 -5.51
CA GLY A 84 7.71 15.57 -6.36
C GLY A 84 7.03 15.11 -7.65
N LEU A 85 5.83 14.55 -7.59
CA LEU A 85 5.05 14.11 -8.74
C LEU A 85 4.84 15.22 -9.77
N ALA A 86 4.59 16.44 -9.30
CA ALA A 86 4.43 17.63 -10.16
C ALA A 86 5.72 17.98 -10.94
N ARG A 87 6.88 17.51 -10.47
CA ARG A 87 8.19 17.71 -11.12
C ARG A 87 8.60 16.53 -12.03
N CYS A 88 7.97 15.36 -11.84
CA CYS A 88 8.25 14.17 -12.62
C CYS A 88 7.84 14.34 -14.08
N THR A 89 8.68 13.82 -15.01
CA THR A 89 8.37 13.76 -16.45
C THR A 89 8.36 12.33 -16.97
N GLY A 90 8.89 11.37 -16.22
CA GLY A 90 9.02 9.98 -16.60
C GLY A 90 7.68 9.28 -16.89
N ALA A 91 7.73 8.26 -17.72
CA ALA A 91 6.56 7.45 -18.06
C ALA A 91 6.12 6.55 -16.88
N ILE A 92 7.09 6.11 -16.08
CA ILE A 92 6.90 5.25 -14.91
C ILE A 92 7.16 6.07 -13.65
N PHE A 93 6.31 5.90 -12.67
CA PHE A 93 6.38 6.62 -11.39
C PHE A 93 6.26 5.68 -10.21
N ASN A 94 7.06 5.95 -9.19
CA ASN A 94 6.88 5.47 -7.83
C ASN A 94 7.49 6.46 -6.85
N TRP A 95 7.22 6.30 -5.57
CA TRP A 95 8.00 6.91 -4.50
C TRP A 95 8.62 5.81 -3.64
N ILE A 96 9.80 6.08 -3.14
CA ILE A 96 10.51 5.22 -2.19
C ILE A 96 10.72 6.05 -0.93
N ASN A 97 10.18 5.58 0.18
CA ASN A 97 10.33 6.28 1.45
C ASN A 97 11.80 6.32 1.85
N SER A 98 12.16 7.32 2.65
CA SER A 98 13.54 7.60 3.04
C SER A 98 14.14 6.58 4.02
N ASP A 99 13.41 5.55 4.39
CA ASP A 99 13.81 4.41 5.23
C ASP A 99 13.77 3.05 4.49
N ASP A 100 13.26 3.03 3.25
CA ASP A 100 13.20 1.85 2.39
C ASP A 100 14.35 1.83 1.37
N TYR A 101 14.63 0.70 0.73
CA TYR A 101 15.62 0.63 -0.32
C TYR A 101 15.31 -0.39 -1.43
N LEU A 102 15.82 -0.11 -2.64
CA LEU A 102 15.68 -0.97 -3.81
C LEU A 102 16.79 -2.03 -3.85
N LEU A 103 16.45 -3.21 -4.35
CA LEU A 103 17.41 -4.27 -4.64
C LEU A 103 18.15 -3.99 -5.95
N PRO A 104 19.35 -4.55 -6.14
CA PRO A 104 20.10 -4.41 -7.39
C PRO A 104 19.30 -4.83 -8.62
N ASP A 105 19.43 -4.08 -9.74
CA ASP A 105 18.73 -4.26 -11.02
C ASP A 105 17.18 -4.17 -10.95
N ALA A 106 16.61 -3.67 -9.84
CA ALA A 106 15.17 -3.54 -9.71
C ALA A 106 14.57 -2.65 -10.82
N LEU A 107 15.18 -1.49 -11.11
CA LEU A 107 14.67 -0.58 -12.14
C LEU A 107 14.76 -1.18 -13.54
N GLY A 108 15.82 -1.93 -13.84
CA GLY A 108 15.96 -2.65 -15.10
C GLY A 108 14.89 -3.72 -15.29
N ARG A 109 14.59 -4.50 -14.25
CA ARG A 109 13.52 -5.52 -14.26
C ARG A 109 12.14 -4.90 -14.44
N ILE A 110 11.84 -3.82 -13.71
CA ILE A 110 10.60 -3.06 -13.84
C ILE A 110 10.41 -2.58 -15.27
N ALA A 111 11.41 -1.89 -15.82
CA ALA A 111 11.32 -1.33 -17.15
C ALA A 111 11.09 -2.39 -18.25
N ARG A 112 11.82 -3.51 -18.17
CA ARG A 112 11.64 -4.64 -19.11
C ARG A 112 10.25 -5.28 -19.02
N SER A 113 9.66 -5.29 -17.83
CA SER A 113 8.36 -5.92 -17.60
C SER A 113 7.18 -4.98 -17.81
N PHE A 114 7.41 -3.69 -18.02
CA PHE A 114 6.32 -2.71 -18.05
C PHE A 114 5.44 -2.84 -19.29
N GLY A 115 6.04 -2.90 -20.48
CA GLY A 115 5.33 -3.02 -21.77
C GLY A 115 4.13 -2.08 -21.86
N ASP A 116 3.00 -2.60 -22.31
CA ASP A 116 1.71 -1.87 -22.41
C ASP A 116 0.85 -1.96 -21.14
N ALA A 117 1.37 -2.56 -20.06
CA ALA A 117 0.63 -2.66 -18.80
C ALA A 117 0.38 -1.28 -18.18
N ASP A 118 -0.61 -1.21 -17.32
CA ASP A 118 -0.90 -0.02 -16.53
C ASP A 118 0.10 0.14 -15.38
N GLY A 119 0.71 -0.97 -14.93
CA GLY A 119 1.74 -0.98 -13.91
C GLY A 119 2.43 -2.32 -13.76
N VAL A 120 3.44 -2.34 -12.90
CA VAL A 120 4.19 -3.53 -12.50
C VAL A 120 4.11 -3.67 -10.99
N ALA A 121 3.81 -4.87 -10.51
CA ALA A 121 3.79 -5.19 -9.09
C ALA A 121 4.81 -6.31 -8.81
N GLY A 122 5.76 -6.03 -7.95
CA GLY A 122 6.82 -6.98 -7.56
C GLY A 122 6.76 -7.40 -6.11
N THR A 123 7.68 -8.25 -5.73
CA THR A 123 7.82 -8.75 -4.36
C THR A 123 8.56 -7.73 -3.49
N VAL A 124 8.16 -7.62 -2.24
CA VAL A 124 8.82 -6.80 -1.22
C VAL A 124 9.08 -7.66 0.02
N ILE A 125 10.21 -7.45 0.68
CA ILE A 125 10.52 -8.09 1.95
C ILE A 125 10.53 -7.04 3.04
N ASN A 126 9.77 -7.26 4.10
CA ASN A 126 9.87 -6.48 5.33
C ASN A 126 11.11 -6.90 6.11
N PHE A 127 11.75 -5.94 6.77
CA PHE A 127 12.87 -6.24 7.66
C PHE A 127 12.91 -5.25 8.83
N ASP A 128 13.51 -5.68 9.92
CA ASP A 128 13.75 -4.90 11.13
C ASP A 128 15.13 -5.23 11.73
N ASP A 129 15.40 -4.78 12.93
CA ASP A 129 16.66 -5.05 13.65
C ASP A 129 16.85 -6.54 14.02
N HIS A 130 15.80 -7.36 13.90
CA HIS A 130 15.81 -8.79 14.19
C HIS A 130 16.03 -9.66 12.94
N GLY A 131 15.88 -9.07 11.73
CA GLY A 131 16.11 -9.76 10.47
C GLY A 131 15.06 -9.47 9.40
N TYR A 132 15.04 -10.36 8.39
CA TYR A 132 14.11 -10.28 7.27
C TYR A 132 12.91 -11.19 7.49
N TRP A 133 11.75 -10.74 7.03
CA TRP A 133 10.50 -11.47 7.10
C TRP A 133 10.26 -12.26 5.80
N GLU A 134 9.21 -13.06 5.78
CA GLU A 134 8.80 -13.77 4.57
C GLU A 134 8.45 -12.77 3.45
N PRO A 135 8.84 -13.08 2.20
CA PRO A 135 8.56 -12.23 1.06
C PRO A 135 7.05 -12.05 0.84
N LEU A 136 6.60 -10.81 0.74
CA LEU A 136 5.25 -10.49 0.32
C LEU A 136 5.22 -10.39 -1.20
N VAL A 137 4.72 -11.45 -1.84
CA VAL A 137 4.57 -11.54 -3.30
C VAL A 137 3.27 -10.86 -3.72
N SER A 138 3.38 -9.78 -4.48
CA SER A 138 2.21 -9.11 -5.06
C SER A 138 1.51 -10.02 -6.07
N LYS A 139 0.19 -10.17 -5.92
CA LYS A 139 -0.62 -11.00 -6.83
C LYS A 139 -2.07 -10.57 -6.86
N GLU A 140 -2.73 -10.78 -8.00
CA GLU A 140 -4.17 -10.60 -8.18
C GLU A 140 -4.72 -9.27 -7.65
N LEU A 141 -4.00 -8.16 -7.90
CA LEU A 141 -4.40 -6.86 -7.40
C LEU A 141 -5.65 -6.36 -8.11
N GLU A 142 -6.74 -6.31 -7.38
CA GLU A 142 -8.02 -5.77 -7.79
C GLU A 142 -8.57 -4.86 -6.70
N ALA A 143 -9.02 -3.66 -7.05
CA ALA A 143 -9.58 -2.72 -6.09
C ALA A 143 -10.70 -3.35 -5.24
N GLY A 144 -11.59 -4.11 -5.86
CA GLY A 144 -12.69 -4.78 -5.16
C GLY A 144 -12.25 -5.87 -4.19
N LYS A 145 -11.18 -6.62 -4.49
CA LYS A 145 -10.60 -7.62 -3.60
C LYS A 145 -9.91 -6.95 -2.40
N LEU A 146 -9.10 -5.92 -2.66
CA LEU A 146 -8.42 -5.15 -1.62
C LEU A 146 -9.40 -4.51 -0.64
N ILE A 147 -10.48 -3.86 -1.15
CA ILE A 147 -11.52 -3.25 -0.31
C ILE A 147 -12.19 -4.30 0.58
N ARG A 148 -12.46 -5.50 0.06
CA ARG A 148 -13.08 -6.59 0.85
C ARG A 148 -12.13 -7.24 1.84
N GLY A 149 -10.83 -6.92 1.80
CA GLY A 149 -9.81 -7.55 2.63
C GLY A 149 -9.58 -9.01 2.24
N ASN A 150 -9.57 -9.30 0.93
CA ASN A 150 -9.27 -10.63 0.42
C ASN A 150 -7.74 -10.84 0.47
N GLN A 151 -7.31 -11.84 1.23
CA GLN A 151 -5.89 -12.20 1.40
C GLN A 151 -5.21 -12.70 0.12
N SER A 152 -5.95 -13.02 -0.94
CA SER A 152 -5.34 -13.34 -2.24
C SER A 152 -4.84 -12.11 -3.00
N SER A 153 -5.24 -10.90 -2.58
CA SER A 153 -4.86 -9.62 -3.19
C SER A 153 -4.06 -8.83 -2.18
N VAL A 154 -2.75 -8.84 -2.35
CA VAL A 154 -1.80 -8.22 -1.41
C VAL A 154 -0.69 -7.52 -2.19
N TYR A 155 -0.16 -6.43 -1.65
CA TYR A 155 0.99 -5.70 -2.17
C TYR A 155 1.65 -4.88 -1.07
N HIS A 156 2.89 -4.47 -1.32
CA HIS A 156 3.54 -3.37 -0.61
C HIS A 156 3.82 -2.22 -1.57
N GLN A 157 3.67 -1.01 -1.09
CA GLN A 157 3.77 0.21 -1.89
C GLN A 157 5.11 0.31 -2.66
N PRO A 158 6.32 0.07 -2.09
CA PRO A 158 7.57 0.19 -2.85
C PRO A 158 7.72 -0.85 -3.97
N GLY A 159 6.91 -1.92 -3.96
CA GLY A 159 6.84 -2.90 -5.06
C GLY A 159 5.86 -2.55 -6.17
N LEU A 160 5.06 -1.48 -6.05
CA LEU A 160 4.01 -1.12 -7.01
C LEU A 160 4.42 0.09 -7.85
N TRP A 161 4.70 -0.14 -9.13
CA TRP A 161 5.17 0.85 -10.11
C TRP A 161 4.07 1.17 -11.10
N LEU A 162 3.76 2.45 -11.29
CA LEU A 162 2.56 2.89 -11.99
C LEU A 162 2.92 3.81 -13.18
N ARG A 163 2.03 3.93 -14.17
CA ARG A 163 2.15 4.97 -15.19
C ARG A 163 1.84 6.33 -14.59
N ARG A 164 2.79 7.28 -14.74
CA ARG A 164 2.66 8.61 -14.17
C ARG A 164 1.43 9.37 -14.66
N ASP A 165 1.17 9.34 -15.96
CA ASP A 165 0.00 9.99 -16.57
C ASP A 165 -1.32 9.49 -15.96
N LYS A 166 -1.41 8.19 -15.66
CA LYS A 166 -2.56 7.56 -15.02
C LYS A 166 -2.66 7.88 -13.53
N VAL A 167 -1.53 8.04 -12.83
CA VAL A 167 -1.52 8.55 -11.45
C VAL A 167 -2.10 9.96 -11.41
N ILE A 168 -1.68 10.83 -12.35
CA ILE A 168 -2.22 12.18 -12.48
C ILE A 168 -3.71 12.14 -12.84
N ALA A 169 -4.12 11.27 -13.78
CA ALA A 169 -5.53 11.09 -14.15
C ALA A 169 -6.41 10.62 -12.99
N CYS A 170 -5.84 9.89 -12.01
CA CYS A 170 -6.51 9.56 -10.75
C CYS A 170 -6.59 10.73 -9.76
N GLY A 171 -5.99 11.89 -10.06
CA GLY A 171 -5.94 13.03 -9.16
C GLY A 171 -4.76 13.03 -8.18
N GLY A 172 -3.71 12.22 -8.43
CA GLY A 172 -2.53 12.14 -7.56
C GLY A 172 -2.82 11.54 -6.18
N ILE A 173 -1.99 11.92 -5.20
CA ILE A 173 -2.15 11.52 -3.80
C ILE A 173 -3.18 12.42 -3.12
N ASP A 174 -4.13 11.87 -2.38
CA ASP A 174 -5.07 12.64 -1.56
C ASP A 174 -4.41 13.01 -0.23
N GLU A 175 -4.07 14.27 -0.08
CA GLU A 175 -3.36 14.82 1.09
C GLU A 175 -4.22 14.87 2.35
N SER A 176 -5.53 14.65 2.24
CA SER A 176 -6.42 14.56 3.40
C SER A 176 -6.18 13.30 4.25
N PHE A 177 -5.47 12.31 3.70
CA PHE A 177 -5.06 11.08 4.39
C PHE A 177 -3.59 11.15 4.82
N GLN A 178 -3.32 10.90 6.11
CA GLN A 178 -1.97 10.89 6.64
C GLN A 178 -1.30 9.50 6.64
N TYR A 179 -2.10 8.43 6.65
CA TYR A 179 -1.62 7.04 6.82
C TYR A 179 -2.06 6.11 5.70
N ALA A 180 -3.21 6.34 5.06
CA ALA A 180 -3.77 5.46 4.04
C ALA A 180 -3.84 6.09 2.64
N PHE A 181 -3.03 7.12 2.37
CA PHE A 181 -3.00 7.81 1.07
C PHE A 181 -2.50 6.91 -0.07
N ASP A 182 -1.56 6.01 0.21
CA ASP A 182 -1.06 5.01 -0.72
C ASP A 182 -2.14 4.00 -1.10
N TRP A 183 -2.92 3.55 -0.11
CA TRP A 183 -4.04 2.65 -0.32
C TRP A 183 -5.19 3.31 -1.09
N ASP A 184 -5.53 4.58 -0.76
CA ASP A 184 -6.52 5.37 -1.50
C ASP A 184 -6.13 5.51 -2.99
N LEU A 185 -4.89 5.91 -3.27
CA LEU A 185 -4.40 5.98 -4.64
C LEU A 185 -4.47 4.63 -5.34
N THR A 186 -3.98 3.56 -4.70
CA THR A 186 -3.97 2.22 -5.29
C THR A 186 -5.38 1.76 -5.65
N LEU A 187 -6.37 1.98 -4.78
CA LEU A 187 -7.75 1.60 -5.05
C LEU A 187 -8.37 2.40 -6.21
N ARG A 188 -8.13 3.72 -6.26
CA ARG A 188 -8.59 4.56 -7.39
C ARG A 188 -7.91 4.13 -8.68
N TYR A 189 -6.61 3.91 -8.64
CA TYR A 189 -5.82 3.49 -9.80
C TYR A 189 -6.29 2.15 -10.36
N LEU A 190 -6.33 1.11 -9.54
CA LEU A 190 -6.76 -0.23 -9.95
C LEU A 190 -8.23 -0.30 -10.40
N SER A 191 -9.07 0.63 -9.94
CA SER A 191 -10.45 0.74 -10.41
C SER A 191 -10.56 1.19 -11.86
N LEU A 192 -9.59 1.95 -12.35
CA LEU A 192 -9.57 2.53 -13.71
C LEU A 192 -8.57 1.82 -14.63
N PHE A 193 -7.45 1.37 -14.07
CA PHE A 193 -6.28 0.87 -14.79
C PHE A 193 -5.81 -0.48 -14.19
N PRO A 194 -6.55 -1.58 -14.41
CA PRO A 194 -6.31 -2.84 -13.70
C PRO A 194 -5.25 -3.75 -14.34
N ARG A 195 -4.68 -3.40 -15.51
CA ARG A 195 -3.74 -4.28 -16.23
C ARG A 195 -2.34 -4.18 -15.64
N LEU A 196 -2.02 -5.07 -14.71
CA LEU A 196 -0.70 -5.14 -14.08
C LEU A 196 0.09 -6.36 -14.58
N ASN A 197 1.39 -6.17 -14.76
CA ASN A 197 2.34 -7.26 -14.86
C ASN A 197 2.90 -7.56 -13.46
N TYR A 198 3.16 -8.83 -13.17
CA TYR A 198 3.64 -9.30 -11.88
C TYR A 198 5.05 -9.85 -12.00
N LEU A 199 5.93 -9.36 -11.12
CA LEU A 199 7.31 -9.83 -11.02
C LEU A 199 7.46 -10.65 -9.73
N PRO A 200 7.94 -11.91 -9.82
CA PRO A 200 8.27 -12.69 -8.62
C PRO A 200 9.51 -12.16 -7.92
N ASP A 201 10.32 -11.35 -8.61
CA ASP A 201 11.56 -10.80 -8.11
C ASP A 201 11.34 -9.86 -6.92
N VAL A 202 12.24 -9.92 -5.95
CA VAL A 202 12.29 -8.95 -4.86
C VAL A 202 12.80 -7.64 -5.41
N LEU A 203 11.97 -6.60 -5.37
CA LEU A 203 12.29 -5.27 -5.89
C LEU A 203 12.77 -4.32 -4.81
N ALA A 204 12.24 -4.46 -3.60
CA ALA A 204 12.54 -3.55 -2.51
C ALA A 204 12.51 -4.25 -1.14
N HIS A 205 13.20 -3.65 -0.20
CA HIS A 205 13.06 -3.94 1.21
C HIS A 205 12.33 -2.80 1.92
N PHE A 206 11.34 -3.15 2.73
CA PHE A 206 10.53 -2.24 3.52
C PHE A 206 10.95 -2.33 4.99
N ARG A 207 11.45 -1.20 5.53
CA ARG A 207 12.00 -1.15 6.90
C ARG A 207 10.89 -0.93 7.93
N LEU A 208 10.92 -1.77 8.96
CA LEU A 208 10.10 -1.62 10.16
C LEU A 208 10.97 -1.14 11.32
N HIS A 209 10.63 -0.01 11.91
CA HIS A 209 11.30 0.51 13.09
C HIS A 209 10.31 1.27 13.98
N SER A 210 10.68 1.54 15.23
CA SER A 210 9.77 2.14 16.22
C SER A 210 9.20 3.51 15.84
N ARG A 211 9.88 4.24 14.94
CA ARG A 211 9.42 5.54 14.42
C ARG A 211 8.68 5.45 13.09
N SER A 212 8.59 4.27 12.47
CA SER A 212 7.83 4.10 11.22
C SER A 212 6.33 4.30 11.51
N LYS A 213 5.62 4.93 10.59
CA LYS A 213 4.17 5.17 10.71
C LYS A 213 3.38 3.88 10.88
N THR A 214 3.78 2.83 10.20
CA THR A 214 3.14 1.51 10.25
C THR A 214 3.17 0.91 11.65
N VAL A 215 4.24 1.12 12.41
CA VAL A 215 4.39 0.59 13.77
C VAL A 215 3.79 1.54 14.81
N SER A 216 4.03 2.85 14.69
CA SER A 216 3.71 3.82 15.74
C SER A 216 2.26 4.32 15.75
N ALA A 217 1.52 4.18 14.64
CA ALA A 217 0.24 4.86 14.43
C ALA A 217 -0.92 3.93 14.02
N HIS A 218 -0.93 2.70 14.52
CA HIS A 218 -1.88 1.66 14.12
C HIS A 218 -3.36 2.10 14.16
N GLN A 219 -3.81 2.78 15.23
CA GLN A 219 -5.21 3.23 15.35
C GLN A 219 -5.55 4.29 14.29
N HIS A 220 -4.68 5.27 14.09
CA HIS A 220 -4.90 6.32 13.08
C HIS A 220 -4.93 5.76 11.66
N MET A 221 -4.14 4.72 11.40
CA MET A 221 -4.16 4.01 10.12
C MET A 221 -5.50 3.30 9.89
N ILE A 222 -6.06 2.65 10.91
CA ILE A 222 -7.40 2.04 10.84
C ILE A 222 -8.47 3.09 10.55
N ASP A 223 -8.40 4.24 11.21
CA ASP A 223 -9.36 5.34 11.01
C ASP A 223 -9.27 5.88 9.58
N ASP A 224 -8.07 6.05 9.04
CA ASP A 224 -7.88 6.47 7.65
C ASP A 224 -8.39 5.41 6.66
N PHE A 225 -8.11 4.12 6.87
CA PHE A 225 -8.68 3.06 6.05
C PHE A 225 -10.22 3.11 6.01
N TYR A 226 -10.85 3.33 7.15
CA TYR A 226 -12.30 3.49 7.20
C TYR A 226 -12.77 4.71 6.40
N ARG A 227 -12.10 5.87 6.54
CA ARG A 227 -12.39 7.09 5.79
C ARG A 227 -12.24 6.90 4.28
N VAL A 228 -11.21 6.19 3.82
CA VAL A 228 -11.02 5.82 2.40
C VAL A 228 -12.21 5.02 1.89
N ILE A 229 -12.66 4.00 2.64
CA ILE A 229 -13.82 3.19 2.22
C ILE A 229 -15.09 4.03 2.16
N VAL A 230 -15.31 4.93 3.13
CA VAL A 230 -16.45 5.88 3.14
C VAL A 230 -16.42 6.77 1.90
N LYS A 231 -15.26 7.36 1.59
CA LYS A 231 -15.06 8.17 0.37
C LYS A 231 -15.39 7.36 -0.89
N LEU A 232 -14.84 6.16 -1.02
CA LEU A 232 -15.01 5.33 -2.21
C LEU A 232 -16.43 4.78 -2.38
N ARG A 233 -17.25 4.68 -1.33
CA ARG A 233 -18.66 4.33 -1.44
C ARG A 233 -19.44 5.34 -2.26
N THR A 234 -19.17 6.62 -2.09
CA THR A 234 -19.89 7.72 -2.77
C THR A 234 -19.17 8.20 -4.02
N ALA A 235 -17.86 8.40 -3.93
CA ALA A 235 -17.01 9.01 -4.95
C ALA A 235 -16.06 8.02 -5.64
N GLY A 236 -16.21 6.71 -5.42
CA GLY A 236 -15.37 5.70 -6.09
C GLY A 236 -15.52 5.74 -7.61
N PRO A 237 -14.41 5.59 -8.36
CA PRO A 237 -14.38 5.82 -9.81
C PRO A 237 -15.35 4.94 -10.60
N THR A 238 -15.59 3.71 -10.12
CA THR A 238 -16.44 2.75 -10.83
C THR A 238 -17.57 2.21 -9.95
N ALA A 239 -18.64 1.73 -10.56
CA ALA A 239 -19.74 1.10 -9.84
C ALA A 239 -19.30 -0.18 -9.05
N PRO A 240 -18.41 -1.05 -9.57
CA PRO A 240 -17.85 -2.15 -8.79
C PRO A 240 -17.13 -1.70 -7.52
N THR A 241 -16.33 -0.62 -7.59
CA THR A 241 -15.61 -0.06 -6.44
C THR A 241 -16.58 0.44 -5.39
N ARG A 242 -17.60 1.22 -5.79
CA ARG A 242 -18.64 1.71 -4.87
C ARG A 242 -19.40 0.58 -4.18
N ARG A 243 -19.78 -0.47 -4.93
CA ARG A 243 -20.45 -1.66 -4.36
C ARG A 243 -19.55 -2.43 -3.38
N ALA A 244 -18.26 -2.58 -3.70
CA ALA A 244 -17.32 -3.23 -2.79
C ALA A 244 -17.15 -2.43 -1.48
N SER A 245 -17.11 -1.11 -1.57
CA SER A 245 -17.01 -0.21 -0.42
C SER A 245 -18.29 -0.26 0.44
N ASP A 246 -19.47 -0.24 -0.16
CA ASP A 246 -20.73 -0.39 0.57
C ASP A 246 -20.78 -1.74 1.31
N TRP A 247 -20.43 -2.82 0.63
CA TRP A 247 -20.34 -4.15 1.25
C TRP A 247 -19.36 -4.17 2.44
N ARG A 248 -18.17 -3.55 2.27
CA ARG A 248 -17.15 -3.51 3.34
C ARG A 248 -17.65 -2.75 4.56
N LEU A 249 -18.27 -1.59 4.37
CA LEU A 249 -18.83 -0.79 5.47
C LEU A 249 -19.90 -1.57 6.23
N ARG A 250 -20.87 -2.16 5.53
CA ARG A 250 -21.91 -3.01 6.17
C ARG A 250 -21.30 -4.15 6.97
N THR A 251 -20.23 -4.78 6.43
CA THR A 251 -19.54 -5.87 7.11
C THR A 251 -18.81 -5.37 8.37
N LEU A 252 -18.18 -4.19 8.32
CA LEU A 252 -17.53 -3.58 9.48
C LEU A 252 -18.53 -3.15 10.54
N ASP A 253 -19.64 -2.51 10.14
CA ASP A 253 -20.69 -2.11 11.06
C ASP A 253 -21.33 -3.35 11.74
N TRP A 254 -21.54 -4.41 10.97
CA TRP A 254 -22.00 -5.70 11.51
C TRP A 254 -21.01 -6.27 12.52
N TRP A 255 -19.72 -6.26 12.20
CA TRP A 255 -18.69 -6.73 13.11
C TRP A 255 -18.68 -5.97 14.43
N LYS A 256 -18.85 -4.63 14.40
CA LYS A 256 -18.97 -3.78 15.59
C LYS A 256 -20.21 -4.10 16.44
N LEU A 257 -21.27 -4.62 15.84
CA LEU A 257 -22.49 -5.01 16.55
C LEU A 257 -22.41 -6.40 17.21
N LEU A 258 -21.54 -7.29 16.73
CA LEU A 258 -21.43 -8.66 17.21
C LEU A 258 -21.20 -8.80 18.73
N PRO A 259 -20.35 -7.99 19.39
CA PRO A 259 -20.14 -8.05 20.83
C PRO A 259 -21.43 -7.94 21.64
N GLN A 260 -22.40 -7.12 21.21
CA GLN A 260 -23.70 -6.97 21.87
C GLN A 260 -24.49 -8.31 21.98
N PHE A 261 -24.21 -9.23 21.07
CA PHE A 261 -24.83 -10.56 21.09
C PHE A 261 -23.92 -11.58 21.78
N THR A 262 -22.61 -11.51 21.58
CA THR A 262 -21.67 -12.52 22.09
C THR A 262 -21.31 -12.33 23.57
N GLU A 263 -21.40 -11.11 24.10
CA GLU A 263 -21.04 -10.76 25.48
C GLU A 263 -22.22 -10.70 26.43
N ASP A 264 -23.47 -10.80 25.94
CA ASP A 264 -24.68 -10.85 26.75
C ASP A 264 -24.77 -12.17 27.53
N THR A 265 -23.99 -12.29 28.60
CA THR A 265 -23.90 -13.51 29.42
C THR A 265 -25.17 -13.84 30.17
N ARG A 266 -26.15 -12.91 30.26
CA ARG A 266 -27.48 -13.14 30.87
C ARG A 266 -28.32 -14.12 30.09
N ARG A 267 -27.98 -14.36 28.81
CA ARG A 267 -28.73 -15.27 27.92
C ARG A 267 -27.96 -16.55 27.64
N PRO A 268 -28.64 -17.68 27.50
CA PRO A 268 -28.06 -18.95 27.07
C PRO A 268 -27.32 -18.80 25.72
N ARG A 269 -26.23 -19.56 25.52
CA ARG A 269 -25.43 -19.51 24.28
C ARG A 269 -26.24 -19.76 23.02
N LEU A 270 -27.14 -20.74 23.02
CA LEU A 270 -28.05 -21.05 21.92
C LEU A 270 -28.95 -19.85 21.56
N THR A 271 -29.49 -19.18 22.58
CA THR A 271 -30.33 -17.98 22.36
C THR A 271 -29.50 -16.85 21.73
N ARG A 272 -28.25 -16.66 22.15
CA ARG A 272 -27.33 -15.66 21.56
C ARG A 272 -27.01 -16.00 20.10
N ALA A 273 -26.69 -17.26 19.81
CA ALA A 273 -26.44 -17.72 18.45
C ALA A 273 -27.64 -17.55 17.54
N ALA A 274 -28.86 -17.90 18.02
CA ALA A 274 -30.12 -17.70 17.29
C ALA A 274 -30.39 -16.21 17.00
N ARG A 275 -30.12 -15.31 17.95
CA ARG A 275 -30.24 -13.85 17.76
C ARG A 275 -29.29 -13.31 16.70
N ILE A 276 -28.03 -13.79 16.68
CA ILE A 276 -27.06 -13.45 15.62
C ILE A 276 -27.58 -13.92 14.27
N ALA A 277 -28.01 -15.17 14.17
CA ALA A 277 -28.55 -15.72 12.92
C ALA A 277 -29.75 -14.91 12.43
N LEU A 278 -30.70 -14.60 13.31
CA LEU A 278 -31.90 -13.83 12.96
C LEU A 278 -31.56 -12.39 12.53
N ALA A 279 -30.66 -11.73 13.24
CA ALA A 279 -30.21 -10.39 12.86
C ALA A 279 -29.45 -10.38 11.53
N ALA A 280 -28.59 -11.37 11.29
CA ALA A 280 -27.87 -11.53 10.03
C ALA A 280 -28.78 -11.87 8.84
N CYS A 281 -29.90 -12.56 9.07
CA CYS A 281 -30.90 -12.84 8.02
C CYS A 281 -31.54 -11.57 7.45
N ARG A 282 -31.57 -10.47 8.20
CA ARG A 282 -32.09 -9.17 7.74
C ARG A 282 -31.21 -8.47 6.72
N ASP A 283 -29.94 -8.78 6.69
CA ASP A 283 -28.99 -8.27 5.69
C ASP A 283 -28.25 -9.44 5.01
N PRO A 284 -28.63 -9.80 3.77
CA PRO A 284 -27.98 -10.88 3.02
C PRO A 284 -26.46 -10.71 2.86
N GLN A 285 -25.95 -9.48 2.89
CA GLN A 285 -24.53 -9.19 2.69
C GLN A 285 -23.68 -9.63 3.89
N VAL A 286 -24.25 -9.67 5.10
CA VAL A 286 -23.51 -10.05 6.32
C VAL A 286 -23.82 -11.48 6.77
N ARG A 287 -24.89 -12.10 6.25
CA ARG A 287 -25.40 -13.41 6.68
C ARG A 287 -24.35 -14.52 6.66
N MET A 288 -23.58 -14.61 5.59
CA MET A 288 -22.57 -15.67 5.38
C MET A 288 -21.13 -15.17 5.55
N THR A 289 -20.92 -14.06 6.23
CA THR A 289 -19.57 -13.57 6.48
C THR A 289 -18.84 -14.44 7.51
N ARG A 290 -17.49 -14.47 7.42
CA ARG A 290 -16.64 -15.12 8.42
C ARG A 290 -16.93 -14.62 9.85
N PHE A 291 -17.33 -13.36 10.01
CA PHE A 291 -17.65 -12.77 11.30
C PHE A 291 -18.94 -13.39 11.89
N THR A 292 -20.00 -13.50 11.08
CA THR A 292 -21.26 -14.13 11.50
C THR A 292 -21.06 -15.60 11.87
N LEU A 293 -20.46 -16.35 10.94
CA LEU A 293 -20.22 -17.78 11.14
C LEU A 293 -19.25 -18.04 12.29
N GLY A 294 -18.20 -17.23 12.42
CA GLY A 294 -17.24 -17.31 13.53
C GLY A 294 -17.88 -17.04 14.88
N ALA A 295 -18.71 -15.98 15.00
CA ALA A 295 -19.42 -15.66 16.23
C ALA A 295 -20.39 -16.76 16.65
N ILE A 296 -21.17 -17.31 15.71
CA ILE A 296 -22.09 -18.44 15.97
C ILE A 296 -21.28 -19.67 16.42
N ARG A 297 -20.21 -20.02 15.70
CA ARG A 297 -19.35 -21.16 16.01
C ARG A 297 -18.76 -21.04 17.42
N CYS A 298 -18.23 -19.86 17.80
CA CYS A 298 -17.67 -19.65 19.15
C CYS A 298 -18.69 -19.82 20.25
N LEU A 299 -19.96 -19.48 20.03
CA LEU A 299 -21.04 -19.67 20.99
C LEU A 299 -21.46 -21.14 21.10
N LEU A 300 -21.54 -21.86 19.98
CA LEU A 300 -21.99 -23.26 19.95
C LEU A 300 -20.88 -24.24 20.38
N PHE A 301 -19.61 -23.94 20.07
CA PHE A 301 -18.47 -24.83 20.29
C PHE A 301 -17.35 -24.11 21.08
N PRO A 302 -17.52 -23.85 22.40
CA PRO A 302 -16.60 -23.03 23.20
C PRO A 302 -15.21 -23.62 23.38
N ASN A 303 -15.04 -24.93 23.22
CA ASN A 303 -13.78 -25.65 23.43
C ASN A 303 -12.80 -25.54 22.22
N GLY A 304 -13.23 -24.94 21.11
CA GLY A 304 -12.37 -24.68 19.95
C GLY A 304 -11.43 -23.48 20.07
N ARG A 305 -11.37 -22.80 21.20
CA ARG A 305 -10.61 -21.54 21.40
C ARG A 305 -9.07 -21.64 21.36
N ARG A 306 -8.48 -22.85 21.34
CA ARG A 306 -7.01 -22.97 21.49
C ARG A 306 -6.22 -22.72 20.19
N HIS A 307 -6.83 -22.59 19.03
CA HIS A 307 -6.12 -22.43 17.74
C HIS A 307 -6.16 -21.02 17.10
N HIS A 308 -7.08 -20.15 17.48
CA HIS A 308 -7.26 -18.86 16.77
C HIS A 308 -6.68 -17.62 17.45
N GLN A 309 -6.14 -17.71 18.67
CA GLN A 309 -5.44 -16.57 19.27
C GLN A 309 -4.02 -16.35 18.72
N ARG A 310 -3.51 -17.27 17.91
CA ARG A 310 -2.22 -17.11 17.20
C ARG A 310 -2.33 -16.43 15.84
N GLU A 311 -3.53 -16.39 15.24
CA GLU A 311 -3.76 -15.78 13.92
C GLU A 311 -4.29 -14.34 13.99
N ALA A 312 -4.65 -13.84 15.15
CA ALA A 312 -5.10 -12.45 15.35
C ALA A 312 -3.96 -11.49 15.75
N ASN A 313 -2.77 -12.04 16.01
CA ASN A 313 -1.56 -11.29 16.37
C ASN A 313 -0.40 -11.52 15.37
N ALA A 314 -0.71 -12.01 14.15
CA ALA A 314 0.23 -12.13 13.05
C ALA A 314 -0.18 -11.20 11.90
#